data_a294f6bb8d624b266e9600d940302266
#
_entry.id   a294f6bb8d624b266e9600d940302266
#
_cell.length_a   1.000
_cell.length_b   1.000
_cell.length_c   1.000
_cell.angle_alpha   90.00
_cell.angle_beta   90.00
_cell.angle_gamma   90.00
#
_symmetry.space_group_name_H-M   'P 1'
#
loop_
_entity.id
_entity.type
_entity.pdbx_description
1 polymer ?
#
loop_
_entity_poly.entity_id
_entity_poly.type
_entity_poly.pdbx_seq_one_letter_code
_entity_poly.pdbx_strand_id
1 'polypeptide(L)'
;VTHSLDLTKASVHDIHYLKDIKVEFSNCTVIGDRGYISAEVQLDLFETENIRLEVPCRINQKEWKPTFLPFAKARKRIETLFSQLCDQFMIIRDYAKDTQGLFTRIIGKISALTILQYINYKNRKPIGRVKYALI
;
A
#
# COMPACT_ATOMS: atom_id res chain seq x y z
N VAL A 1 -9.28 -0.74 0.37
CA VAL A 1 -9.11 -2.13 0.81
C VAL A 1 -7.67 -2.54 0.55
N THR A 2 -7.03 -3.16 1.52
CA THR A 2 -5.70 -3.74 1.37
C THR A 2 -5.83 -5.02 0.52
N HIS A 3 -5.07 -5.11 -0.56
CA HIS A 3 -5.03 -6.29 -1.41
C HIS A 3 -4.00 -7.30 -0.91
N SER A 4 -2.77 -6.84 -0.75
CA SER A 4 -1.69 -7.65 -0.22
C SER A 4 -0.79 -6.80 0.68
N LEU A 5 0.02 -7.43 1.48
CA LEU A 5 1.01 -6.78 2.35
C LEU A 5 2.21 -7.69 2.54
N ASP A 6 3.35 -7.08 2.79
CA ASP A 6 4.55 -7.75 3.25
C ASP A 6 5.10 -7.06 4.49
N LEU A 7 5.70 -7.82 5.38
CA LEU A 7 6.30 -7.34 6.61
C LEU A 7 7.78 -7.72 6.62
N THR A 8 8.63 -6.73 6.44
CA THR A 8 10.07 -6.90 6.37
C THR A 8 10.79 -6.08 7.43
N LYS A 9 12.07 -6.38 7.64
CA LYS A 9 12.94 -5.52 8.47
C LYS A 9 13.10 -4.16 7.80
N ALA A 10 13.25 -3.10 8.60
CA ALA A 10 13.42 -1.75 8.10
C ALA A 10 14.65 -1.56 7.19
N SER A 11 15.61 -2.47 7.23
CA SER A 11 16.79 -2.48 6.36
C SER A 11 16.52 -3.01 4.94
N VAL A 12 15.37 -3.65 4.71
CA VAL A 12 14.99 -4.15 3.38
C VAL A 12 14.40 -2.99 2.57
N HIS A 13 14.92 -2.78 1.37
CA HIS A 13 14.45 -1.71 0.50
C HIS A 13 13.09 -2.06 -0.10
N ASP A 14 12.14 -1.10 -0.10
CA ASP A 14 10.76 -1.29 -0.54
C ASP A 14 10.62 -1.82 -1.98
N ILE A 15 11.63 -1.54 -2.84
CA ILE A 15 11.66 -2.00 -4.24
C ILE A 15 11.55 -3.53 -4.36
N HIS A 16 11.98 -4.28 -3.33
CA HIS A 16 11.89 -5.74 -3.35
C HIS A 16 10.45 -6.23 -3.41
N TYR A 17 9.49 -5.47 -2.89
CA TYR A 17 8.06 -5.80 -2.97
C TYR A 17 7.51 -5.79 -4.41
N LEU A 18 8.18 -5.12 -5.33
CA LEU A 18 7.78 -5.12 -6.74
C LEU A 18 7.87 -6.51 -7.40
N LYS A 19 8.66 -7.43 -6.83
CA LYS A 19 8.71 -8.84 -7.27
C LYS A 19 7.41 -9.56 -6.96
N ASP A 20 6.82 -9.28 -5.80
CA ASP A 20 5.53 -9.86 -5.40
C ASP A 20 4.41 -9.27 -6.25
N ILE A 21 4.44 -7.95 -6.52
CA ILE A 21 3.53 -7.28 -7.43
C ILE A 21 3.54 -7.93 -8.82
N LYS A 22 4.71 -8.28 -9.34
CA LYS A 22 4.86 -8.96 -10.63
C LYS A 22 4.17 -10.32 -10.69
N VAL A 23 4.15 -11.05 -9.58
CA VAL A 23 3.50 -12.36 -9.50
C VAL A 23 1.98 -12.24 -9.36
N GLU A 24 1.50 -11.21 -8.65
CA GLU A 24 0.09 -11.06 -8.30
C GLU A 24 -0.73 -10.30 -9.35
N PHE A 25 -0.10 -9.46 -10.15
CA PHE A 25 -0.79 -8.54 -11.06
C PHE A 25 -0.24 -8.65 -12.49
N SER A 26 -1.08 -8.27 -13.45
CA SER A 26 -0.73 -8.07 -14.85
C SER A 26 -1.67 -7.05 -15.49
N ASN A 27 -1.26 -6.47 -16.63
CA ASN A 27 -2.10 -5.55 -17.42
C ASN A 27 -2.74 -4.42 -16.62
N CYS A 28 -1.98 -3.77 -15.74
CA CYS A 28 -2.48 -2.70 -14.86
C CYS A 28 -1.47 -1.56 -14.69
N THR A 29 -1.97 -0.47 -14.11
CA THR A 29 -1.12 0.64 -13.64
C THR A 29 -1.04 0.59 -12.12
N VAL A 30 0.18 0.55 -11.61
CA VAL A 30 0.48 0.62 -10.17
C VAL A 30 1.05 1.99 -9.86
N ILE A 31 0.58 2.61 -8.79
CA ILE A 31 1.05 3.92 -8.34
C ILE A 31 1.86 3.71 -7.07
N GLY A 32 3.12 4.14 -7.10
CA GLY A 32 4.04 4.03 -5.97
C GLY A 32 4.62 5.39 -5.55
N ASP A 33 5.30 5.40 -4.42
CA ASP A 33 6.05 6.56 -3.99
C ASP A 33 7.49 6.57 -4.56
N ARG A 34 8.29 7.55 -4.15
CA ARG A 34 9.67 7.70 -4.62
C ARG A 34 10.61 6.58 -4.19
N GLY A 35 10.26 5.78 -3.21
CA GLY A 35 11.01 4.60 -2.77
C GLY A 35 11.07 3.51 -3.83
N TYR A 36 10.12 3.50 -4.75
CA TYR A 36 10.03 2.52 -5.83
C TYR A 36 10.68 2.96 -7.15
N ILE A 37 11.46 4.04 -7.16
CA ILE A 37 12.15 4.51 -8.38
C ILE A 37 13.27 3.53 -8.75
N SER A 38 13.10 2.83 -9.86
CA SER A 38 14.12 2.01 -10.52
C SER A 38 13.75 1.83 -11.99
N ALA A 39 14.55 2.39 -12.89
CA ALA A 39 14.30 2.28 -14.33
C ALA A 39 14.32 0.82 -14.79
N GLU A 40 15.24 0.02 -14.27
CA GLU A 40 15.38 -1.40 -14.59
C GLU A 40 14.13 -2.20 -14.20
N VAL A 41 13.66 -2.03 -12.95
CA VAL A 41 12.50 -2.75 -12.44
C VAL A 41 11.22 -2.28 -13.11
N GLN A 42 11.09 -0.97 -13.39
CA GLN A 42 9.94 -0.42 -14.13
C GLN A 42 9.86 -0.99 -15.55
N LEU A 43 10.99 -1.11 -16.23
CA LEU A 43 11.07 -1.70 -17.57
C LEU A 43 10.70 -3.19 -17.54
N ASP A 44 11.28 -3.95 -16.60
CA ASP A 44 10.98 -5.37 -16.42
C ASP A 44 9.48 -5.63 -16.16
N LEU A 45 8.87 -4.87 -15.27
CA LEU A 45 7.43 -4.97 -14.99
C LEU A 45 6.57 -4.70 -16.23
N PHE A 46 6.97 -3.73 -17.05
CA PHE A 46 6.25 -3.38 -18.27
C PHE A 46 6.41 -4.44 -19.34
N GLU A 47 7.63 -4.91 -19.60
CA GLU A 47 7.92 -5.87 -20.66
C GLU A 47 7.38 -7.29 -20.37
N THR A 48 7.41 -7.71 -19.09
CA THR A 48 7.03 -9.08 -18.73
C THR A 48 5.55 -9.23 -18.39
N GLU A 49 4.97 -8.29 -17.67
CA GLU A 49 3.60 -8.38 -17.14
C GLU A 49 2.68 -7.23 -17.59
N ASN A 50 3.17 -6.36 -18.47
CA ASN A 50 2.45 -5.16 -18.88
C ASN A 50 1.96 -4.32 -17.69
N ILE A 51 2.78 -4.20 -16.65
CA ILE A 51 2.53 -3.37 -15.49
C ILE A 51 3.21 -2.02 -15.68
N ARG A 52 2.43 -0.95 -15.70
CA ARG A 52 2.94 0.40 -15.72
C ARG A 52 3.08 0.91 -14.29
N LEU A 53 4.32 1.06 -13.80
CA LEU A 53 4.60 1.63 -12.50
C LEU A 53 4.78 3.15 -12.60
N GLU A 54 3.86 3.89 -12.01
CA GLU A 54 3.89 5.36 -11.97
C GLU A 54 4.41 5.82 -10.60
N VAL A 55 5.56 6.48 -10.61
CA VAL A 55 6.20 7.06 -9.41
C VAL A 55 6.56 8.52 -9.67
N PRO A 56 6.49 9.41 -8.66
CA PRO A 56 6.86 10.81 -8.86
C PRO A 56 8.36 10.95 -9.09
N CYS A 57 8.75 11.70 -10.11
CA CYS A 57 10.16 11.99 -10.38
C CYS A 57 10.80 12.81 -9.27
N ARG A 58 12.11 12.61 -9.06
CA ARG A 58 12.93 13.51 -8.24
C ARG A 58 13.29 14.77 -9.05
N ILE A 59 13.43 15.91 -8.37
CA ILE A 59 13.78 17.19 -9.01
C ILE A 59 15.06 17.09 -9.86
N ASN A 60 16.02 16.29 -9.40
CA ASN A 60 17.33 16.10 -10.06
C ASN A 60 17.38 14.90 -11.02
N GLN A 61 16.22 14.33 -11.37
CA GLN A 61 16.18 13.19 -12.28
C GLN A 61 16.37 13.66 -13.73
N LYS A 62 17.27 13.00 -14.47
CA LYS A 62 17.60 13.37 -15.86
C LYS A 62 16.38 13.32 -16.80
N GLU A 63 15.51 12.36 -16.59
CA GLU A 63 14.26 12.20 -17.36
C GLU A 63 13.07 12.63 -16.51
N TRP A 64 12.98 13.93 -16.22
CA TRP A 64 11.85 14.46 -15.45
C TRP A 64 10.56 14.35 -16.25
N LYS A 65 9.52 13.83 -15.62
CA LYS A 65 8.15 13.77 -16.14
C LYS A 65 7.20 14.43 -15.16
N PRO A 66 6.13 15.07 -15.63
CA PRO A 66 5.08 15.57 -14.73
C PRO A 66 4.46 14.42 -13.94
N THR A 67 4.06 14.69 -12.70
CA THR A 67 3.43 13.70 -11.83
C THR A 67 2.13 13.21 -12.47
N PHE A 68 1.93 11.90 -12.48
CA PHE A 68 0.70 11.26 -12.96
C PHE A 68 -0.53 11.82 -12.22
N LEU A 69 -1.53 12.31 -12.94
CA LEU A 69 -2.68 13.02 -12.36
C LEU A 69 -3.39 12.29 -11.20
N PRO A 70 -3.64 10.95 -11.26
CA PRO A 70 -4.27 10.23 -10.16
C PRO A 70 -3.41 10.08 -8.90
N PHE A 71 -2.12 10.42 -8.95
CA PHE A 71 -1.18 10.23 -7.85
C PHE A 71 -1.63 10.90 -6.55
N ALA A 72 -2.06 12.16 -6.62
CA ALA A 72 -2.49 12.90 -5.43
C ALA A 72 -3.71 12.25 -4.75
N LYS A 73 -4.66 11.75 -5.52
CA LYS A 73 -5.83 11.05 -5.01
C LYS A 73 -5.48 9.70 -4.40
N ALA A 74 -4.58 8.94 -5.03
CA ALA A 74 -4.09 7.66 -4.53
C ALA A 74 -3.31 7.86 -3.22
N ARG A 75 -2.40 8.83 -3.17
CA ARG A 75 -1.65 9.18 -1.98
C ARG A 75 -2.55 9.55 -0.80
N LYS A 76 -3.55 10.39 -1.03
CA LYS A 76 -4.52 10.75 0.02
C LYS A 76 -5.27 9.54 0.58
N ARG A 77 -5.59 8.55 -0.25
CA ARG A 77 -6.23 7.29 0.21
C ARG A 77 -5.30 6.48 1.12
N ILE A 78 -4.02 6.38 0.75
CA ILE A 78 -3.01 5.67 1.55
C ILE A 78 -2.79 6.40 2.88
N GLU A 79 -2.63 7.72 2.87
CA GLU A 79 -2.48 8.53 4.08
C GLU A 79 -3.69 8.37 5.01
N THR A 80 -4.91 8.35 4.47
CA THR A 80 -6.13 8.10 5.25
C THR A 80 -6.13 6.70 5.86
N LEU A 81 -5.69 5.67 5.10
CA LEU A 81 -5.59 4.30 5.59
C LEU A 81 -4.60 4.19 6.76
N PHE A 82 -3.41 4.79 6.63
CA PHE A 82 -2.41 4.80 7.69
C PHE A 82 -2.89 5.56 8.92
N SER A 83 -3.55 6.71 8.75
CA SER A 83 -4.17 7.45 9.87
C SER A 83 -5.20 6.58 10.61
N GLN A 84 -6.05 5.86 9.91
CA GLN A 84 -7.01 4.94 10.53
C GLN A 84 -6.31 3.82 11.30
N LEU A 85 -5.26 3.21 10.72
CA LEU A 85 -4.48 2.18 11.40
C LEU A 85 -3.80 2.71 12.67
N CYS A 86 -3.28 3.94 12.63
CA CYS A 86 -2.66 4.57 13.80
C CYS A 86 -3.67 4.96 14.88
N ASP A 87 -4.75 5.65 14.48
CA ASP A 87 -5.67 6.30 15.40
C ASP A 87 -6.74 5.35 15.95
N GLN A 88 -7.24 4.44 15.11
CA GLN A 88 -8.35 3.54 15.48
C GLN A 88 -7.88 2.14 15.85
N PHE A 89 -6.79 1.67 15.27
CA PHE A 89 -6.24 0.33 15.52
C PHE A 89 -4.93 0.35 16.32
N MET A 90 -4.40 1.54 16.62
CA MET A 90 -3.17 1.71 17.40
C MET A 90 -2.00 0.87 16.87
N ILE A 91 -1.80 0.84 15.55
CA ILE A 91 -0.82 -0.04 14.92
C ILE A 91 0.63 0.21 15.39
N ILE A 92 0.92 1.43 15.86
CA ILE A 92 2.25 1.80 16.39
C ILE A 92 2.45 1.27 17.83
N ARG A 93 1.36 0.97 18.54
CA ARG A 93 1.40 0.52 19.94
C ARG A 93 1.21 -1.00 20.03
N ASP A 94 2.22 -1.72 19.56
CA ASP A 94 2.25 -3.17 19.62
C ASP A 94 3.20 -3.60 20.74
N TYR A 95 2.67 -4.02 21.88
CA TYR A 95 3.43 -4.54 23.02
C TYR A 95 3.82 -5.99 22.79
N ALA A 96 4.40 -6.28 21.63
CA ALA A 96 4.87 -7.63 21.29
C ALA A 96 6.23 -7.90 21.93
N LYS A 97 6.43 -9.11 22.45
CA LYS A 97 7.69 -9.55 23.06
C LYS A 97 8.70 -10.05 22.02
N ASP A 98 8.21 -10.47 20.86
CA ASP A 98 9.01 -11.01 19.77
C ASP A 98 8.50 -10.56 18.41
N THR A 99 9.27 -10.81 17.35
CA THR A 99 8.95 -10.42 15.98
C THR A 99 7.70 -11.12 15.45
N GLN A 100 7.50 -12.40 15.79
CA GLN A 100 6.34 -13.16 15.34
C GLN A 100 5.05 -12.62 15.96
N GLY A 101 5.07 -12.32 17.24
CA GLY A 101 3.96 -11.68 17.93
C GLY A 101 3.64 -10.29 17.37
N LEU A 102 4.68 -9.50 17.00
CA LEU A 102 4.52 -8.22 16.34
C LEU A 102 3.81 -8.38 14.99
N PHE A 103 4.28 -9.28 14.14
CA PHE A 103 3.68 -9.53 12.83
C PHE A 103 2.24 -10.01 12.94
N THR A 104 1.96 -10.92 13.85
CA THR A 104 0.60 -11.42 14.11
C THR A 104 -0.34 -10.29 14.51
N ARG A 105 0.09 -9.37 15.35
CA ARG A 105 -0.72 -8.22 15.78
C ARG A 105 -0.95 -7.22 14.64
N ILE A 106 0.07 -6.93 13.85
CA ILE A 106 -0.05 -6.04 12.68
C ILE A 106 -1.03 -6.63 11.67
N ILE A 107 -0.88 -7.91 11.31
CA ILE A 107 -1.79 -8.60 10.39
C ILE A 107 -3.21 -8.61 10.94
N GLY A 108 -3.39 -8.89 12.24
CA GLY A 108 -4.70 -8.85 12.88
C GLY A 108 -5.39 -7.50 12.78
N LYS A 109 -4.66 -6.40 12.97
CA LYS A 109 -5.20 -5.04 12.84
C LYS A 109 -5.59 -4.69 11.41
N ILE A 110 -4.75 -5.06 10.43
CA ILE A 110 -5.06 -4.85 9.00
C ILE A 110 -6.26 -5.69 8.58
N SER A 111 -6.35 -6.94 9.05
CA SER A 111 -7.49 -7.81 8.79
C SER A 111 -8.78 -7.25 9.38
N ALA A 112 -8.74 -6.75 10.61
CA ALA A 112 -9.89 -6.11 11.26
C ALA A 112 -10.37 -4.87 10.46
N LEU A 113 -9.45 -4.02 10.01
CA LEU A 113 -9.76 -2.89 9.14
C LEU A 113 -10.46 -3.36 7.84
N THR A 114 -9.92 -4.39 7.21
CA THR A 114 -10.46 -4.95 5.96
C THR A 114 -11.87 -5.53 6.17
N ILE A 115 -12.11 -6.23 7.28
CA ILE A 115 -13.43 -6.74 7.65
C ILE A 115 -14.45 -5.60 7.82
N LEU A 116 -14.07 -4.52 8.52
CA LEU A 116 -14.96 -3.36 8.68
C LEU A 116 -15.26 -2.67 7.35
N GLN A 117 -14.29 -2.59 6.45
CA GLN A 117 -14.48 -2.10 5.09
C GLN A 117 -15.45 -3.00 4.30
N TYR A 118 -15.34 -4.31 4.45
CA TYR A 118 -16.25 -5.27 3.83
C TYR A 118 -17.68 -5.14 4.38
N ILE A 119 -17.85 -4.98 5.69
CA ILE A 119 -19.15 -4.75 6.30
C ILE A 119 -19.79 -3.47 5.74
N ASN A 120 -19.03 -2.38 5.64
CA ASN A 120 -19.51 -1.15 5.01
C ASN A 120 -19.93 -1.38 3.56
N TYR A 121 -19.13 -2.10 2.78
CA TYR A 121 -19.47 -2.46 1.40
C TYR A 121 -20.79 -3.21 1.32
N LYS A 122 -20.98 -4.25 2.14
CA LYS A 122 -22.23 -5.04 2.18
C LYS A 122 -23.43 -4.18 2.55
N ASN A 123 -23.25 -3.23 3.45
CA ASN A 123 -24.31 -2.32 3.91
C ASN A 123 -24.46 -1.06 3.06
N ARG A 124 -23.81 -0.99 1.91
CA ARG A 124 -23.81 0.18 0.99
C ARG A 124 -23.38 1.49 1.67
N LYS A 125 -22.50 1.40 2.67
CA LYS A 125 -21.91 2.53 3.39
C LYS A 125 -20.56 2.90 2.79
N PRO A 126 -20.03 4.11 3.02
CA PRO A 126 -18.71 4.51 2.55
C PRO A 126 -17.62 3.60 3.09
N ILE A 127 -16.93 2.86 2.21
CA ILE A 127 -15.91 1.86 2.56
C ILE A 127 -14.79 2.46 3.42
N GLY A 128 -14.33 3.67 3.08
CA GLY A 128 -13.24 4.34 3.79
C GLY A 128 -13.59 4.88 5.18
N ARG A 129 -14.85 4.82 5.60
CA ARG A 129 -15.29 5.28 6.92
C ARG A 129 -15.64 4.11 7.82
N VAL A 130 -14.60 3.42 8.31
CA VAL A 130 -14.74 2.15 9.04
C VAL A 130 -15.63 2.24 10.29
N LYS A 131 -15.71 3.39 10.94
CA LYS A 131 -16.62 3.59 12.08
C LYS A 131 -18.10 3.32 11.76
N TYR A 132 -18.50 3.47 10.52
CA TYR A 132 -19.88 3.21 10.11
C TYR A 132 -20.24 1.71 10.09
N ALA A 133 -19.24 0.83 10.09
CA ALA A 133 -19.46 -0.60 10.21
C ALA A 133 -19.96 -1.01 11.61
N LEU A 134 -19.70 -0.16 12.61
CA LEU A 134 -20.02 -0.42 14.02
C LEU A 134 -21.37 0.19 14.46
N ILE A 135 -22.03 0.87 13.53
CA ILE A 135 -23.33 1.53 13.78
C ILE A 135 -24.45 0.73 13.02
#